data_08800fe9469c8964bdb14fd3e1c312d1
#
_entry.id   08800fe9469c8964bdb14fd3e1c312d1
#
_cell.length_a   1.000
_cell.length_b   1.000
_cell.length_c   1.000
_cell.angle_alpha   90.00
_cell.angle_beta   90.00
_cell.angle_gamma   90.00
#
_symmetry.space_group_name_H-M   'P 1'
#
loop_
_entity.id
_entity.type
_entity.pdbx_description
1 polymer ?
#
loop_
_entity_poly.entity_id
_entity_poly.type
_entity_poly.pdbx_seq_one_letter_code
_entity_poly.pdbx_strand_id
1 'polypeptide(L)'
;MGRTRNHMEDAAFTLTTQIFLPERTATLGIYMVADGMGGHDNGEVASRIAVQVSLDMLWQTLIDPLRRGELVPSDQEVLAMLEIAFTRAQEQVLQSVLGGGTTLTIALVLEKHLYFGHIGDSRLYYRGNHADFQPLTQDHSLVRRLVDLGQISEKDALHHPQRNVLFRALGQTEGFKVDLGHLELTEPAQLLVCTDGLWGLVEENELLKVIRTGSGAGNIAEQLCDLANEAGGTDNISVIFVEIR
;
A
#
# COMPACT_ATOMS: atom_id res chain seq x y z
N MET A 1 8.71 12.85 4.98
CA MET A 1 10.12 12.52 4.69
C MET A 1 10.81 12.27 6.02
N GLY A 2 11.58 11.19 6.14
CA GLY A 2 12.32 10.89 7.37
C GLY A 2 13.44 11.90 7.63
N ARG A 3 13.91 11.96 8.87
CA ARG A 3 14.92 12.97 9.30
C ARG A 3 16.29 12.84 8.63
N THR A 4 16.62 11.64 8.15
CA THR A 4 17.97 11.35 7.59
C THR A 4 18.00 11.31 6.06
N ARG A 5 16.86 11.26 5.41
CA ARG A 5 16.75 11.23 3.94
C ARG A 5 16.70 12.63 3.35
N ASN A 6 17.43 12.84 2.27
CA ASN A 6 17.48 14.10 1.53
C ASN A 6 16.53 14.13 0.32
N HIS A 7 16.05 12.97 -0.09
CA HIS A 7 15.13 12.78 -1.22
C HIS A 7 13.91 11.97 -0.79
N MET A 8 12.76 12.23 -1.40
CA MET A 8 11.53 11.49 -1.20
C MET A 8 11.40 10.49 -2.34
N GLU A 9 11.70 9.23 -2.06
CA GLU A 9 11.58 8.14 -3.02
C GLU A 9 10.21 7.44 -2.93
N ASP A 10 9.46 7.69 -1.85
CA ASP A 10 8.08 7.24 -1.73
C ASP A 10 7.11 8.08 -2.57
N ALA A 11 6.07 7.44 -3.07
CA ALA A 11 4.89 8.08 -3.64
C ALA A 11 3.62 7.57 -2.96
N ALA A 12 2.67 8.47 -2.72
CA ALA A 12 1.38 8.13 -2.13
C ALA A 12 0.24 8.83 -2.86
N PHE A 13 -0.93 8.18 -2.89
CA PHE A 13 -2.14 8.76 -3.46
C PHE A 13 -3.36 8.37 -2.63
N THR A 14 -4.25 9.33 -2.41
CA THR A 14 -5.53 9.12 -1.73
C THR A 14 -6.67 9.76 -2.49
N LEU A 15 -7.75 9.02 -2.67
CA LEU A 15 -9.01 9.51 -3.19
C LEU A 15 -10.14 8.89 -2.37
N THR A 16 -11.03 9.73 -1.85
CA THR A 16 -12.32 9.29 -1.31
C THR A 16 -13.41 10.14 -1.94
N THR A 17 -14.36 9.48 -2.59
CA THR A 17 -15.44 10.16 -3.29
C THR A 17 -16.73 9.35 -3.25
N GLN A 18 -17.83 10.00 -3.61
CA GLN A 18 -19.11 9.36 -3.85
C GLN A 18 -19.44 9.41 -5.33
N ILE A 19 -19.83 8.27 -5.88
CA ILE A 19 -20.28 8.15 -7.27
C ILE A 19 -21.80 8.03 -7.25
N PHE A 20 -22.46 8.91 -8.01
CA PHE A 20 -23.91 8.87 -8.15
C PHE A 20 -24.29 7.85 -9.22
N LEU A 21 -24.84 6.73 -8.79
CA LEU A 21 -25.44 5.71 -9.64
C LEU A 21 -26.94 6.02 -9.85
N PRO A 22 -27.61 5.43 -10.84
CA PRO A 22 -28.99 5.77 -11.15
C PRO A 22 -29.98 5.65 -9.98
N GLU A 23 -29.78 4.67 -9.09
CA GLU A 23 -30.70 4.40 -7.97
C GLU A 23 -30.08 4.59 -6.59
N ARG A 24 -28.77 4.84 -6.51
CA ARG A 24 -28.03 4.94 -5.24
C ARG A 24 -26.74 5.69 -5.39
N THR A 25 -26.11 6.01 -4.27
CA THR A 25 -24.76 6.54 -4.21
C THR A 25 -23.82 5.44 -3.73
N ALA A 26 -22.70 5.25 -4.44
CA ALA A 26 -21.64 4.33 -4.05
C ALA A 26 -20.44 5.12 -3.50
N THR A 27 -19.87 4.65 -2.40
CA THR A 27 -18.60 5.17 -1.88
C THR A 27 -17.45 4.49 -2.60
N LEU A 28 -16.51 5.29 -3.09
CA LEU A 28 -15.24 4.83 -3.69
C LEU A 28 -14.08 5.42 -2.91
N GLY A 29 -13.14 4.58 -2.51
CA GLY A 29 -11.85 4.94 -1.93
C GLY A 29 -10.71 4.29 -2.70
N ILE A 30 -9.65 5.03 -3.01
CA ILE A 30 -8.41 4.50 -3.60
C ILE A 30 -7.25 5.05 -2.77
N TYR A 31 -6.46 4.16 -2.22
CA TYR A 31 -5.33 4.46 -1.34
C TYR A 31 -4.13 3.67 -1.82
N MET A 32 -3.06 4.38 -2.20
CA MET A 32 -1.86 3.79 -2.78
C MET A 32 -0.62 4.30 -2.06
N VAL A 33 0.32 3.40 -1.78
CA VAL A 33 1.69 3.74 -1.42
C VAL A 33 2.65 2.95 -2.29
N ALA A 34 3.78 3.57 -2.62
CA ALA A 34 4.87 2.97 -3.37
C ALA A 34 6.19 3.48 -2.77
N ASP A 35 7.07 2.56 -2.41
CA ASP A 35 8.40 2.83 -1.88
C ASP A 35 9.42 2.60 -2.99
N GLY A 36 10.08 3.67 -3.41
CA GLY A 36 11.02 3.66 -4.51
C GLY A 36 12.41 3.17 -4.08
N MET A 37 12.96 2.23 -4.84
CA MET A 37 14.28 1.68 -4.61
C MET A 37 15.19 1.83 -5.84
N GLY A 38 16.47 2.06 -5.59
CA GLY A 38 17.47 2.24 -6.64
C GLY A 38 18.26 3.52 -6.39
N GLY A 39 19.55 3.54 -6.67
CA GLY A 39 20.41 4.69 -6.39
C GLY A 39 19.94 5.97 -7.09
N HIS A 40 19.97 7.10 -6.38
CA HIS A 40 19.64 8.44 -6.87
C HIS A 40 18.14 8.59 -7.28
N ASP A 41 17.87 9.30 -8.38
CA ASP A 41 16.51 9.66 -8.82
C ASP A 41 15.67 8.48 -9.32
N ASN A 42 16.25 7.29 -9.45
CA ASN A 42 15.56 6.14 -10.06
C ASN A 42 14.41 5.60 -9.19
N GLY A 43 14.58 5.57 -7.87
CA GLY A 43 13.53 5.15 -6.94
C GLY A 43 12.34 6.10 -6.97
N GLU A 44 12.59 7.42 -6.87
CA GLU A 44 11.56 8.46 -6.94
C GLU A 44 10.75 8.41 -8.24
N VAL A 45 11.43 8.21 -9.37
CA VAL A 45 10.76 8.10 -10.68
C VAL A 45 9.92 6.81 -10.75
N ALA A 46 10.45 5.69 -10.26
CA ALA A 46 9.75 4.40 -10.29
C ALA A 46 8.46 4.43 -9.45
N SER A 47 8.52 4.92 -8.21
CA SER A 47 7.36 4.99 -7.31
C SER A 47 6.26 5.91 -7.87
N ARG A 48 6.65 7.07 -8.42
CA ARG A 48 5.72 8.01 -9.05
C ARG A 48 5.06 7.43 -10.28
N ILE A 49 5.81 6.77 -11.18
CA ILE A 49 5.26 6.09 -12.35
C ILE A 49 4.28 4.99 -11.93
N ALA A 50 4.64 4.18 -10.94
CA ALA A 50 3.80 3.09 -10.48
C ALA A 50 2.44 3.59 -9.99
N VAL A 51 2.42 4.63 -9.14
CA VAL A 51 1.18 5.23 -8.64
C VAL A 51 0.38 5.87 -9.77
N GLN A 52 1.02 6.68 -10.63
CA GLN A 52 0.33 7.39 -11.70
C GLN A 52 -0.30 6.43 -12.72
N VAL A 53 0.46 5.46 -13.22
CA VAL A 53 -0.05 4.50 -14.22
C VAL A 53 -1.17 3.64 -13.65
N SER A 54 -1.03 3.19 -12.40
CA SER A 54 -2.09 2.42 -11.74
C SER A 54 -3.36 3.24 -11.55
N LEU A 55 -3.23 4.51 -11.16
CA LEU A 55 -4.37 5.42 -11.05
C LEU A 55 -5.06 5.63 -12.40
N ASP A 56 -4.30 5.91 -13.47
CA ASP A 56 -4.83 6.13 -14.80
C ASP A 56 -5.59 4.88 -15.31
N MET A 57 -5.07 3.69 -15.03
CA MET A 57 -5.74 2.43 -15.38
C MET A 57 -7.05 2.26 -14.62
N LEU A 58 -7.04 2.45 -13.30
CA LEU A 58 -8.26 2.35 -12.48
C LEU A 58 -9.26 3.45 -12.83
N TRP A 59 -8.79 4.63 -13.21
CA TRP A 59 -9.66 5.70 -13.69
C TRP A 59 -10.42 5.28 -14.95
N GLN A 60 -9.71 4.75 -15.93
CA GLN A 60 -10.28 4.36 -17.23
C GLN A 60 -11.18 3.12 -17.13
N THR A 61 -10.80 2.13 -16.30
CA THR A 61 -11.48 0.83 -16.26
C THR A 61 -12.58 0.74 -15.20
N LEU A 62 -12.52 1.56 -14.14
CA LEU A 62 -13.48 1.53 -13.04
C LEU A 62 -14.22 2.87 -12.87
N ILE A 63 -13.49 3.99 -12.69
CA ILE A 63 -14.12 5.25 -12.29
C ILE A 63 -14.96 5.83 -13.42
N ASP A 64 -14.43 5.94 -14.63
CA ASP A 64 -15.15 6.49 -15.77
C ASP A 64 -16.39 5.67 -16.17
N PRO A 65 -16.38 4.34 -16.23
CA PRO A 65 -17.57 3.53 -16.43
C PRO A 65 -18.64 3.78 -15.37
N LEU A 66 -18.26 3.74 -14.08
CA LEU A 66 -19.20 4.01 -12.98
C LEU A 66 -19.82 5.42 -13.08
N ARG A 67 -19.04 6.45 -13.40
CA ARG A 67 -19.52 7.83 -13.59
C ARG A 67 -20.50 7.97 -14.76
N ARG A 68 -20.39 7.09 -15.78
CA ARG A 68 -21.33 7.05 -16.91
C ARG A 68 -22.61 6.27 -16.58
N GLY A 69 -22.72 5.73 -15.37
CA GLY A 69 -23.88 4.95 -14.92
C GLY A 69 -23.84 3.49 -15.37
N GLU A 70 -22.66 2.98 -15.72
CA GLU A 70 -22.49 1.55 -16.01
C GLU A 70 -22.66 0.73 -14.73
N LEU A 71 -22.90 -0.57 -14.89
CA LEU A 71 -23.10 -1.49 -13.76
C LEU A 71 -21.85 -1.55 -12.88
N VAL A 72 -22.06 -1.68 -11.57
CA VAL A 72 -20.98 -1.96 -10.64
C VAL A 72 -20.36 -3.31 -10.98
N PRO A 73 -19.05 -3.37 -11.22
CA PRO A 73 -18.40 -4.61 -11.61
C PRO A 73 -18.45 -5.66 -10.49
N SER A 74 -18.37 -6.92 -10.87
CA SER A 74 -18.23 -8.04 -9.93
C SER A 74 -16.85 -8.03 -9.27
N ASP A 75 -16.71 -8.74 -8.14
CA ASP A 75 -15.42 -8.86 -7.42
C ASP A 75 -14.29 -9.35 -8.33
N GLN A 76 -14.58 -10.31 -9.21
CA GLN A 76 -13.58 -10.84 -10.15
C GLN A 76 -13.14 -9.79 -11.19
N GLU A 77 -14.07 -8.97 -11.66
CA GLU A 77 -13.74 -7.88 -12.60
C GLU A 77 -12.89 -6.81 -11.92
N VAL A 78 -13.20 -6.44 -10.67
CA VAL A 78 -12.38 -5.47 -9.91
C VAL A 78 -10.96 -6.02 -9.68
N LEU A 79 -10.82 -7.28 -9.29
CA LEU A 79 -9.52 -7.92 -9.12
C LEU A 79 -8.72 -7.96 -10.44
N ALA A 80 -9.40 -8.26 -11.57
CA ALA A 80 -8.75 -8.22 -12.89
C ALA A 80 -8.31 -6.80 -13.27
N MET A 81 -9.08 -5.76 -12.94
CA MET A 81 -8.68 -4.36 -13.14
C MET A 81 -7.44 -4.00 -12.34
N LEU A 82 -7.35 -4.45 -11.08
CA LEU A 82 -6.14 -4.28 -10.26
C LEU A 82 -4.95 -4.99 -10.89
N GLU A 83 -5.08 -6.24 -11.33
CA GLU A 83 -4.01 -7.00 -11.99
C GLU A 83 -3.50 -6.28 -13.24
N ILE A 84 -4.41 -5.75 -14.07
CA ILE A 84 -4.05 -4.94 -15.24
C ILE A 84 -3.31 -3.67 -14.83
N ALA A 85 -3.75 -2.97 -13.77
CA ALA A 85 -3.08 -1.77 -13.29
C ALA A 85 -1.63 -2.05 -12.87
N PHE A 86 -1.40 -3.13 -12.10
CA PHE A 86 -0.04 -3.55 -11.74
C PHE A 86 0.81 -3.97 -12.94
N THR A 87 0.22 -4.69 -13.89
CA THR A 87 0.92 -5.12 -15.11
C THR A 87 1.38 -3.92 -15.93
N ARG A 88 0.51 -2.92 -16.09
CA ARG A 88 0.86 -1.69 -16.80
C ARG A 88 1.90 -0.86 -16.06
N ALA A 89 1.81 -0.78 -14.73
CA ALA A 89 2.83 -0.13 -13.91
C ALA A 89 4.19 -0.82 -14.08
N GLN A 90 4.24 -2.15 -14.04
CA GLN A 90 5.44 -2.94 -14.28
C GLN A 90 6.07 -2.63 -15.63
N GLU A 91 5.28 -2.70 -16.71
CA GLU A 91 5.74 -2.42 -18.07
C GLU A 91 6.34 -0.99 -18.17
N GLN A 92 5.67 -0.01 -17.59
CA GLN A 92 6.10 1.39 -17.67
C GLN A 92 7.36 1.66 -16.82
N VAL A 93 7.47 1.08 -15.62
CA VAL A 93 8.67 1.19 -14.79
C VAL A 93 9.86 0.56 -15.50
N LEU A 94 9.72 -0.65 -16.04
CA LEU A 94 10.80 -1.32 -16.80
C LEU A 94 11.27 -0.52 -18.02
N GLN A 95 10.35 0.19 -18.70
CA GLN A 95 10.69 0.99 -19.87
C GLN A 95 11.37 2.31 -19.52
N SER A 96 11.00 2.89 -18.38
CA SER A 96 11.38 4.27 -18.04
C SER A 96 12.54 4.36 -17.06
N VAL A 97 12.80 3.29 -16.27
CA VAL A 97 13.77 3.33 -15.17
C VAL A 97 14.76 2.19 -15.28
N LEU A 98 16.02 2.50 -15.61
CA LEU A 98 17.08 1.50 -15.68
C LEU A 98 17.66 1.22 -14.28
N GLY A 99 17.49 0.00 -13.79
CA GLY A 99 18.08 -0.43 -12.51
C GLY A 99 17.41 0.15 -11.25
N GLY A 100 16.25 0.78 -11.41
CA GLY A 100 15.38 1.18 -10.31
C GLY A 100 14.14 0.30 -10.24
N GLY A 101 13.45 0.38 -9.12
CA GLY A 101 12.19 -0.34 -8.89
C GLY A 101 11.38 0.32 -7.79
N THR A 102 10.24 -0.26 -7.48
CA THR A 102 9.39 0.24 -6.40
C THR A 102 8.47 -0.84 -5.86
N THR A 103 8.10 -0.75 -4.61
CA THR A 103 6.92 -1.45 -4.10
C THR A 103 5.65 -0.82 -4.68
N LEU A 104 4.53 -1.49 -4.56
CA LEU A 104 3.21 -0.90 -4.76
C LEU A 104 2.18 -1.64 -3.94
N THR A 105 1.45 -0.92 -3.11
CA THR A 105 0.29 -1.43 -2.38
C THR A 105 -0.90 -0.53 -2.68
N ILE A 106 -1.98 -1.15 -3.19
CA ILE A 106 -3.24 -0.48 -3.52
C ILE A 106 -4.33 -1.07 -2.64
N ALA A 107 -5.04 -0.23 -1.91
CA ALA A 107 -6.30 -0.55 -1.26
C ALA A 107 -7.43 0.21 -1.98
N LEU A 108 -8.40 -0.52 -2.52
CA LEU A 108 -9.55 0.01 -3.23
C LEU A 108 -10.83 -0.38 -2.47
N VAL A 109 -11.54 0.62 -1.96
CA VAL A 109 -12.84 0.45 -1.33
C VAL A 109 -13.91 0.79 -2.35
N LEU A 110 -14.81 -0.14 -2.60
CA LEU A 110 -16.01 0.08 -3.41
C LEU A 110 -17.23 -0.39 -2.62
N GLU A 111 -18.03 0.58 -2.16
CA GLU A 111 -19.13 0.35 -1.24
C GLU A 111 -18.66 -0.36 0.05
N LYS A 112 -19.10 -1.60 0.28
CA LYS A 112 -18.75 -2.42 1.44
C LYS A 112 -17.65 -3.45 1.16
N HIS A 113 -16.94 -3.32 0.05
CA HIS A 113 -15.90 -4.24 -0.35
C HIS A 113 -14.54 -3.55 -0.36
N LEU A 114 -13.56 -4.20 0.22
CA LEU A 114 -12.15 -3.87 0.10
C LEU A 114 -11.49 -4.84 -0.87
N TYR A 115 -10.90 -4.30 -1.91
CA TYR A 115 -10.01 -5.02 -2.82
C TYR A 115 -8.60 -4.50 -2.63
N PHE A 116 -7.62 -5.36 -2.75
CA PHE A 116 -6.24 -4.91 -2.66
C PHE A 116 -5.33 -5.67 -3.61
N GLY A 117 -4.29 -4.97 -4.04
CA GLY A 117 -3.16 -5.53 -4.77
C GLY A 117 -1.86 -5.14 -4.08
N HIS A 118 -0.87 -6.04 -4.11
CA HIS A 118 0.37 -5.83 -3.39
C HIS A 118 1.58 -6.47 -4.08
N ILE A 119 2.69 -5.71 -4.14
CA ILE A 119 4.03 -6.19 -4.48
C ILE A 119 5.06 -5.39 -3.69
N GLY A 120 5.99 -6.05 -3.02
CA GLY A 120 7.03 -5.44 -2.19
C GLY A 120 6.86 -5.75 -0.72
N ASP A 121 7.23 -4.81 0.15
CA ASP A 121 7.13 -4.91 1.62
C ASP A 121 6.41 -3.72 2.28
N SER A 122 5.80 -2.84 1.48
CA SER A 122 4.79 -1.91 1.99
C SER A 122 3.60 -2.71 2.49
N ARG A 123 2.93 -2.25 3.54
CA ARG A 123 1.90 -3.06 4.19
C ARG A 123 0.52 -2.41 4.16
N LEU A 124 -0.51 -3.26 4.02
CA LEU A 124 -1.90 -2.93 4.26
C LEU A 124 -2.39 -3.69 5.49
N TYR A 125 -2.91 -2.96 6.46
CA TYR A 125 -3.57 -3.50 7.64
C TYR A 125 -5.06 -3.16 7.61
N TYR A 126 -5.86 -4.06 8.16
CA TYR A 126 -7.30 -3.93 8.29
C TYR A 126 -7.75 -4.24 9.71
N ARG A 127 -8.74 -3.48 10.16
CA ARG A 127 -9.51 -3.73 11.37
C ARG A 127 -10.98 -3.49 11.09
N GLY A 128 -11.84 -4.46 11.36
CA GLY A 128 -13.29 -4.34 11.28
C GLY A 128 -13.96 -4.66 12.61
N ASN A 129 -15.07 -4.00 12.89
CA ASN A 129 -16.01 -4.28 13.97
C ASN A 129 -15.33 -4.68 15.31
N HIS A 130 -14.44 -3.82 15.82
CA HIS A 130 -13.71 -4.01 17.09
C HIS A 130 -12.76 -5.22 17.14
N ALA A 131 -12.47 -5.86 16.01
CA ALA A 131 -11.43 -6.87 15.90
C ALA A 131 -10.02 -6.25 16.11
N ASP A 132 -9.00 -7.07 16.21
CA ASP A 132 -7.62 -6.60 16.20
C ASP A 132 -7.18 -6.18 14.80
N PHE A 133 -6.23 -5.26 14.73
CA PHE A 133 -5.57 -4.89 13.47
C PHE A 133 -4.79 -6.08 12.94
N GLN A 134 -5.03 -6.45 11.69
CA GLN A 134 -4.37 -7.57 11.03
C GLN A 134 -3.73 -7.12 9.71
N PRO A 135 -2.49 -7.53 9.42
CA PRO A 135 -1.92 -7.33 8.10
C PRO A 135 -2.69 -8.18 7.06
N LEU A 136 -3.06 -7.56 5.95
CA LEU A 136 -3.65 -8.24 4.80
C LEU A 136 -2.62 -8.60 3.74
N THR A 137 -1.47 -7.95 3.76
CA THR A 137 -0.34 -8.18 2.84
C THR A 137 0.75 -8.97 3.53
N GLN A 138 1.55 -9.69 2.75
CA GLN A 138 2.74 -10.39 3.19
C GLN A 138 3.96 -9.83 2.47
N ASP A 139 5.00 -9.49 3.23
CA ASP A 139 6.21 -8.88 2.65
C ASP A 139 6.88 -9.80 1.64
N HIS A 140 7.23 -9.27 0.48
CA HIS A 140 8.04 -9.96 -0.53
C HIS A 140 9.55 -9.74 -0.29
N SER A 141 9.97 -9.85 0.98
CA SER A 141 11.36 -9.70 1.40
C SER A 141 12.04 -11.04 1.64
N LEU A 142 13.36 -11.07 1.46
CA LEU A 142 14.17 -12.25 1.74
C LEU A 142 14.00 -12.73 3.19
N VAL A 143 13.97 -11.80 4.12
CA VAL A 143 13.86 -12.14 5.56
C VAL A 143 12.48 -12.74 5.87
N ARG A 144 11.40 -12.26 5.28
CA ARG A 144 10.08 -12.86 5.41
C ARG A 144 10.09 -14.31 4.96
N ARG A 145 10.70 -14.57 3.80
CA ARG A 145 10.83 -15.94 3.29
C ARG A 145 11.65 -16.85 4.21
N LEU A 146 12.72 -16.33 4.83
CA LEU A 146 13.51 -17.09 5.82
C LEU A 146 12.70 -17.42 7.08
N VAL A 147 11.86 -16.49 7.53
CA VAL A 147 10.92 -16.71 8.65
C VAL A 147 9.90 -17.79 8.28
N ASP A 148 9.27 -17.71 7.12
CA ASP A 148 8.28 -18.68 6.65
C ASP A 148 8.85 -20.11 6.52
N LEU A 149 10.15 -20.21 6.19
CA LEU A 149 10.88 -21.47 6.15
C LEU A 149 11.38 -21.94 7.53
N GLY A 150 11.13 -21.16 8.59
CA GLY A 150 11.60 -21.47 9.95
C GLY A 150 13.12 -21.35 10.12
N GLN A 151 13.83 -20.65 9.22
CA GLN A 151 15.30 -20.52 9.27
C GLN A 151 15.75 -19.40 10.22
N ILE A 152 14.92 -18.37 10.40
CA ILE A 152 15.14 -17.30 11.37
C ILE A 152 13.83 -16.99 12.10
N SER A 153 13.92 -16.38 13.29
CA SER A 153 12.74 -15.89 14.00
C SER A 153 12.27 -14.53 13.46
N GLU A 154 11.00 -14.15 13.72
CA GLU A 154 10.48 -12.79 13.44
C GLU A 154 11.37 -11.70 14.05
N LYS A 155 11.88 -11.95 15.27
CA LYS A 155 12.76 -11.02 15.95
C LYS A 155 14.11 -10.86 15.25
N ASP A 156 14.67 -11.96 14.74
CA ASP A 156 15.95 -11.92 14.02
C ASP A 156 15.80 -11.22 12.66
N ALA A 157 14.63 -11.35 12.02
CA ALA A 157 14.32 -10.70 10.74
C ALA A 157 14.44 -9.17 10.81
N LEU A 158 13.99 -8.55 11.92
CA LEU A 158 14.03 -7.10 12.12
C LEU A 158 15.46 -6.52 12.10
N HIS A 159 16.45 -7.33 12.51
CA HIS A 159 17.85 -6.90 12.59
C HIS A 159 18.74 -7.57 11.55
N HIS A 160 18.16 -8.32 10.61
CA HIS A 160 18.93 -9.05 9.61
C HIS A 160 19.62 -8.10 8.63
N PRO A 161 20.90 -8.34 8.25
CA PRO A 161 21.63 -7.45 7.32
C PRO A 161 20.95 -7.30 5.94
N GLN A 162 20.17 -8.28 5.54
CA GLN A 162 19.45 -8.30 4.25
C GLN A 162 17.94 -8.04 4.41
N ARG A 163 17.51 -7.35 5.48
CA ARG A 163 16.08 -7.11 5.70
C ARG A 163 15.40 -6.31 4.59
N ASN A 164 16.15 -5.45 3.90
CA ASN A 164 15.64 -4.61 2.80
C ASN A 164 15.78 -5.29 1.43
N VAL A 165 16.16 -6.57 1.36
CA VAL A 165 16.28 -7.29 0.08
C VAL A 165 14.92 -7.83 -0.32
N LEU A 166 14.34 -7.27 -1.39
CA LEU A 166 13.09 -7.73 -1.96
C LEU A 166 13.32 -8.75 -3.07
N PHE A 167 12.54 -9.82 -3.05
CA PHE A 167 12.51 -10.80 -4.13
C PHE A 167 11.38 -10.55 -5.15
N ARG A 168 10.46 -9.61 -4.86
CA ARG A 168 9.44 -9.10 -5.76
C ARG A 168 9.25 -7.60 -5.57
N ALA A 169 9.34 -6.86 -6.67
CA ALA A 169 9.03 -5.44 -6.77
C ALA A 169 8.72 -5.10 -8.23
N LEU A 170 8.09 -3.97 -8.47
CA LEU A 170 7.97 -3.40 -9.81
C LEU A 170 9.35 -2.96 -10.32
N GLY A 171 9.61 -3.15 -11.61
CA GLY A 171 10.90 -2.84 -12.23
C GLY A 171 11.88 -4.02 -12.24
N GLN A 172 11.57 -5.14 -11.59
CA GLN A 172 12.35 -6.37 -11.70
C GLN A 172 11.93 -7.15 -12.94
N THR A 173 12.91 -7.70 -13.69
CA THR A 173 12.66 -8.47 -14.92
C THR A 173 12.15 -9.88 -14.68
N GLU A 174 12.43 -10.42 -13.49
CA GLU A 174 12.00 -11.76 -13.09
C GLU A 174 11.16 -11.70 -11.81
N GLY A 175 10.30 -12.70 -11.62
CA GLY A 175 9.53 -12.86 -10.38
C GLY A 175 8.32 -11.93 -10.24
N PHE A 176 7.93 -11.18 -11.30
CA PHE A 176 6.73 -10.35 -11.25
C PHE A 176 5.49 -11.21 -11.00
N LYS A 177 4.90 -11.02 -9.84
CA LYS A 177 3.63 -11.61 -9.45
C LYS A 177 3.00 -10.72 -8.39
N VAL A 178 1.78 -10.29 -8.64
CA VAL A 178 0.98 -9.48 -7.73
C VAL A 178 0.19 -10.38 -6.80
N ASP A 179 0.16 -10.07 -5.51
CA ASP A 179 -0.78 -10.68 -4.59
C ASP A 179 -2.06 -9.83 -4.60
N LEU A 180 -3.18 -10.49 -4.88
CA LEU A 180 -4.51 -9.87 -4.95
C LEU A 180 -5.40 -10.45 -3.86
N GLY A 181 -6.25 -9.62 -3.29
CA GLY A 181 -7.21 -10.07 -2.30
C GLY A 181 -8.45 -9.20 -2.25
N HIS A 182 -9.49 -9.75 -1.64
CA HIS A 182 -10.77 -9.08 -1.47
C HIS A 182 -11.45 -9.57 -0.19
N LEU A 183 -12.17 -8.66 0.47
CA LEU A 183 -13.01 -8.99 1.62
C LEU A 183 -14.19 -8.01 1.71
N GLU A 184 -15.27 -8.44 2.36
CA GLU A 184 -16.35 -7.56 2.75
C GLU A 184 -15.99 -6.83 4.05
N LEU A 185 -16.17 -5.49 4.04
CA LEU A 185 -15.90 -4.65 5.20
C LEU A 185 -16.96 -4.84 6.28
N THR A 186 -16.53 -5.02 7.50
CA THR A 186 -17.42 -5.01 8.68
C THR A 186 -17.26 -3.67 9.41
N GLU A 187 -18.24 -2.80 9.25
CA GLU A 187 -18.25 -1.45 9.81
C GLU A 187 -18.51 -1.43 11.32
N PRO A 188 -17.90 -0.52 12.07
CA PRO A 188 -16.88 0.42 11.64
C PRO A 188 -15.56 -0.26 11.30
N ALA A 189 -14.87 0.24 10.27
CA ALA A 189 -13.62 -0.32 9.80
C ALA A 189 -12.49 0.70 9.75
N GLN A 190 -11.25 0.23 9.85
CA GLN A 190 -10.05 1.06 9.73
C GLN A 190 -9.05 0.37 8.82
N LEU A 191 -8.38 1.16 7.98
CA LEU A 191 -7.27 0.73 7.13
C LEU A 191 -6.03 1.54 7.46
N LEU A 192 -4.87 0.87 7.45
CA LEU A 192 -3.57 1.52 7.47
C LEU A 192 -2.77 1.01 6.29
N VAL A 193 -2.33 1.91 5.41
CA VAL A 193 -1.42 1.60 4.30
C VAL A 193 -0.13 2.36 4.55
N CYS A 194 1.01 1.68 4.58
CA CYS A 194 2.28 2.33 4.91
C CYS A 194 3.48 1.65 4.25
N THR A 195 4.56 2.43 4.10
CA THR A 195 5.88 1.96 3.68
C THR A 195 6.68 1.44 4.88
N ASP A 196 7.84 0.83 4.62
CA ASP A 196 8.72 0.24 5.64
C ASP A 196 9.32 1.28 6.59
N GLY A 197 9.40 2.55 6.17
CA GLY A 197 9.80 3.66 7.04
C GLY A 197 8.90 3.85 8.25
N LEU A 198 7.69 3.29 8.28
CA LEU A 198 6.86 3.22 9.47
C LEU A 198 7.09 1.92 10.24
N TRP A 199 6.71 0.77 9.67
CA TRP A 199 6.68 -0.51 10.38
C TRP A 199 8.09 -1.08 10.66
N GLY A 200 9.09 -0.66 9.92
CA GLY A 200 10.49 -1.03 10.14
C GLY A 200 11.17 -0.30 11.31
N LEU A 201 10.59 0.81 11.76
CA LEU A 201 11.12 1.64 12.85
C LEU A 201 10.26 1.57 14.13
N VAL A 202 8.97 1.35 13.99
CA VAL A 202 8.00 1.41 15.09
C VAL A 202 7.48 0.01 15.38
N GLU A 203 7.56 -0.40 16.65
CA GLU A 203 7.01 -1.69 17.09
C GLU A 203 5.48 -1.71 16.92
N GLU A 204 4.94 -2.86 16.53
CA GLU A 204 3.51 -3.03 16.25
C GLU A 204 2.62 -2.61 17.44
N ASN A 205 3.04 -2.90 18.66
CA ASN A 205 2.30 -2.51 19.87
C ASN A 205 2.20 -0.98 20.02
N GLU A 206 3.21 -0.23 19.62
CA GLU A 206 3.20 1.23 19.66
C GLU A 206 2.31 1.81 18.55
N LEU A 207 2.38 1.24 17.34
CA LEU A 207 1.44 1.55 16.26
C LEU A 207 -0.01 1.39 16.71
N LEU A 208 -0.33 0.22 17.26
CA LEU A 208 -1.67 -0.10 17.74
C LEU A 208 -2.13 0.82 18.88
N LYS A 209 -1.22 1.24 19.75
CA LYS A 209 -1.53 2.21 20.81
C LYS A 209 -1.95 3.54 20.23
N VAL A 210 -1.20 4.10 19.28
CA VAL A 210 -1.55 5.38 18.62
C VAL A 210 -2.91 5.27 17.95
N ILE A 211 -3.17 4.18 17.22
CA ILE A 211 -4.44 3.98 16.51
C ILE A 211 -5.62 3.85 17.48
N ARG A 212 -5.43 3.20 18.64
CA ARG A 212 -6.50 3.01 19.63
C ARG A 212 -6.81 4.27 20.44
N THR A 213 -5.82 5.12 20.68
CA THR A 213 -5.95 6.31 21.53
C THR A 213 -6.13 7.61 20.73
N GLY A 214 -5.76 7.60 19.46
CA GLY A 214 -5.90 8.74 18.57
C GLY A 214 -7.35 9.01 18.18
N SER A 215 -7.61 10.21 17.72
CA SER A 215 -8.91 10.61 17.19
C SER A 215 -8.75 11.40 15.90
N GLY A 216 -9.49 10.98 14.88
CA GLY A 216 -9.44 11.56 13.53
C GLY A 216 -8.28 11.02 12.70
N ALA A 217 -8.62 10.54 11.49
CA ALA A 217 -7.68 9.83 10.61
C ALA A 217 -6.40 10.63 10.31
N GLY A 218 -6.52 11.93 10.02
CA GLY A 218 -5.36 12.78 9.73
C GLY A 218 -4.41 12.92 10.91
N ASN A 219 -4.94 13.10 12.11
CA ASN A 219 -4.14 13.22 13.34
C ASN A 219 -3.44 11.89 13.68
N ILE A 220 -4.09 10.74 13.46
CA ILE A 220 -3.48 9.41 13.64
C ILE A 220 -2.32 9.23 12.66
N ALA A 221 -2.51 9.54 11.39
CA ALA A 221 -1.45 9.42 10.39
C ALA A 221 -0.24 10.31 10.72
N GLU A 222 -0.47 11.55 11.18
CA GLU A 222 0.59 12.47 11.61
C GLU A 222 1.35 11.91 12.83
N GLN A 223 0.64 11.46 13.86
CA GLN A 223 1.25 10.84 15.05
C GLN A 223 2.10 9.60 14.70
N LEU A 224 1.65 8.77 13.75
CA LEU A 224 2.42 7.61 13.28
C LEU A 224 3.71 8.04 12.57
N CYS A 225 3.67 9.08 11.74
CA CYS A 225 4.86 9.65 11.11
C CYS A 225 5.83 10.25 12.15
N ASP A 226 5.30 10.95 13.15
CA ASP A 226 6.12 11.54 14.23
C ASP A 226 6.81 10.44 15.04
N LEU A 227 6.07 9.38 15.39
CA LEU A 227 6.61 8.23 16.11
C LEU A 227 7.77 7.56 15.35
N ALA A 228 7.63 7.35 14.03
CA ALA A 228 8.70 6.82 13.20
C ALA A 228 9.91 7.78 13.12
N ASN A 229 9.67 9.09 13.08
CA ASN A 229 10.73 10.09 13.12
C ASN A 229 11.44 10.14 14.48
N GLU A 230 10.73 9.95 15.58
CA GLU A 230 11.30 9.85 16.93
C GLU A 230 12.14 8.58 17.10
N ALA A 231 11.74 7.49 16.45
CA ALA A 231 12.48 6.22 16.39
C ALA A 231 13.74 6.30 15.50
N GLY A 232 14.04 7.47 14.92
CA GLY A 232 15.27 7.74 14.15
C GLY A 232 15.01 8.31 12.76
N GLY A 233 13.86 8.07 12.14
CA GLY A 233 13.49 8.60 10.83
C GLY A 233 14.50 8.26 9.73
N THR A 234 14.98 7.02 9.70
CA THR A 234 16.07 6.58 8.83
C THR A 234 15.67 6.36 7.39
N ASP A 235 14.36 6.35 7.11
CA ASP A 235 13.82 6.18 5.77
C ASP A 235 12.71 7.20 5.45
N ASN A 236 12.22 7.20 4.20
CA ASN A 236 10.99 7.87 3.83
C ASN A 236 9.82 7.22 4.58
N ILE A 237 8.86 8.01 5.02
CA ILE A 237 7.74 7.54 5.83
C ILE A 237 6.46 7.97 5.13
N SER A 238 5.74 7.00 4.57
CA SER A 238 4.44 7.23 3.97
C SER A 238 3.36 6.46 4.74
N VAL A 239 2.32 7.18 5.16
CA VAL A 239 1.24 6.65 5.98
C VAL A 239 -0.10 7.16 5.45
N ILE A 240 -1.00 6.25 5.17
CA ILE A 240 -2.41 6.54 4.87
C ILE A 240 -3.24 5.81 5.92
N PHE A 241 -4.02 6.56 6.70
CA PHE A 241 -4.96 5.99 7.65
C PHE A 241 -6.39 6.36 7.27
N VAL A 242 -7.27 5.37 7.22
CA VAL A 242 -8.67 5.52 6.77
C VAL A 242 -9.61 5.03 7.84
N GLU A 243 -10.64 5.82 8.13
CA GLU A 243 -11.78 5.42 8.97
C GLU A 243 -13.02 5.27 8.07
N ILE A 244 -13.66 4.10 8.12
CA ILE A 244 -14.90 3.78 7.42
C ILE A 244 -15.98 3.62 8.49
N ARG A 245 -17.07 4.41 8.33
CA ARG A 245 -18.17 4.50 9.29
C ARG A 245 -19.49 4.12 8.67
#